data_b053eb8cd002bee7a16f228fc550ff47
#
_entry.id   b053eb8cd002bee7a16f228fc550ff47
#
_cell.length_a   1.000
_cell.length_b   1.000
_cell.length_c   1.000
_cell.angle_alpha   90.00
_cell.angle_beta   90.00
_cell.angle_gamma   90.00
#
_symmetry.space_group_name_H-M   'P 1'
#
loop_
_entity.id
_entity.type
_entity.pdbx_description
1 polymer ?
#
loop_
_entity_poly.entity_id
_entity_poly.type
_entity_poly.pdbx_seq_one_letter_code
_entity_poly.pdbx_strand_id
1 'polypeptide(L)'
;MSFPRKLSALAVASTMAVTGVTMATPALANTGTSSQPAAAAPAINQVHKETGYFKTTDKLGTQLFYRKDIVPNARGAVVLVHGLMENSSNYEYLTKSLTNAGYSVYRFDNRGHGRSAAPYINNAIPRGQFDDWWNIESDIHQVVGTAHKENTGKKVFLLGHSMGGIAVQSYGIMYPGTVDGIVSSGGGTIVNVDGPDTEGATTITPDNLNFFARHALPQISQLLPMAQLTSFNGRLVKDFVKNPKAIRMPSGPLSADIILPGYPPYGLCSDPAVRFDHWHRDPLYNHYMRLGLVEQMGVAEAYNVMNAHDFKAPTLIMHGENDGLVPSYFDVNWYNAITSKDKKIIQWHGLMHEIFNEPTKDQVIKTAIDWIDAHNK
;
A
#
# COMPACT_ATOMS: atom_id res chain seq x y z
N MET A 1 15.02 51.31 -6.53
CA MET A 1 14.04 51.23 -7.63
C MET A 1 12.93 50.30 -7.19
N SER A 2 11.78 50.88 -6.86
CA SER A 2 10.63 50.19 -6.29
C SER A 2 9.63 49.81 -7.38
N PHE A 3 9.13 48.59 -7.37
CA PHE A 3 7.99 48.18 -8.20
C PHE A 3 6.73 48.06 -7.33
N PRO A 4 5.60 48.59 -7.78
CA PRO A 4 4.36 48.54 -7.01
C PRO A 4 3.56 47.27 -7.28
N ARG A 5 3.02 46.71 -6.20
CA ARG A 5 1.97 45.66 -6.19
C ARG A 5 0.64 46.28 -6.62
N LYS A 6 -0.08 45.63 -7.53
CA LYS A 6 -1.52 45.84 -7.73
C LYS A 6 -2.25 44.53 -7.41
N LEU A 7 -2.99 44.53 -6.32
CA LEU A 7 -4.10 43.62 -6.03
C LEU A 7 -5.33 44.09 -6.83
N SER A 8 -5.99 43.14 -7.47
CA SER A 8 -7.37 43.32 -7.94
C SER A 8 -8.21 42.16 -7.44
N ALA A 9 -9.05 42.42 -6.44
CA ALA A 9 -10.11 41.54 -6.00
C ALA A 9 -11.31 41.71 -6.94
N LEU A 10 -11.84 40.60 -7.45
CA LEU A 10 -13.12 40.59 -8.16
C LEU A 10 -14.08 39.68 -7.38
N ALA A 11 -15.01 40.29 -6.68
CA ALA A 11 -16.13 39.63 -6.05
C ALA A 11 -17.25 39.46 -7.07
N VAL A 12 -17.71 38.23 -7.30
CA VAL A 12 -18.94 37.95 -8.06
C VAL A 12 -19.94 37.34 -7.09
N ALA A 13 -20.97 38.14 -6.75
CA ALA A 13 -22.13 37.67 -6.03
C ALA A 13 -23.13 37.11 -7.06
N SER A 14 -23.52 35.86 -6.93
CA SER A 14 -24.61 35.27 -7.70
C SER A 14 -25.78 34.96 -6.77
N THR A 15 -26.85 35.70 -6.92
CA THR A 15 -28.18 35.50 -6.33
C THR A 15 -28.86 34.33 -7.03
N MET A 16 -29.23 33.30 -6.30
CA MET A 16 -30.12 32.22 -6.77
C MET A 16 -31.56 32.51 -6.33
N ALA A 17 -32.42 32.66 -7.33
CA ALA A 17 -33.86 32.67 -7.12
C ALA A 17 -34.40 31.24 -6.95
N VAL A 18 -35.15 31.03 -5.88
CA VAL A 18 -35.88 29.78 -5.61
C VAL A 18 -37.21 29.85 -6.33
N THR A 19 -37.43 29.01 -7.34
CA THR A 19 -38.76 28.70 -7.89
C THR A 19 -39.21 27.33 -7.40
N GLY A 20 -40.21 27.32 -6.57
CA GLY A 20 -40.87 26.09 -6.09
C GLY A 20 -41.65 25.40 -7.21
N VAL A 21 -41.38 24.12 -7.41
CA VAL A 21 -42.22 23.24 -8.20
C VAL A 21 -42.74 22.13 -7.26
N THR A 22 -44.04 22.15 -6.99
CA THR A 22 -44.76 21.09 -6.30
C THR A 22 -45.00 19.94 -7.28
N MET A 23 -44.39 18.79 -7.04
CA MET A 23 -44.69 17.56 -7.77
C MET A 23 -45.62 16.66 -6.92
N ALA A 24 -46.73 16.25 -7.52
CA ALA A 24 -47.67 15.31 -6.97
C ALA A 24 -47.08 13.89 -6.94
N THR A 25 -47.24 13.19 -5.82
CA THR A 25 -46.85 11.79 -5.64
C THR A 25 -47.86 10.86 -6.29
N PRO A 26 -47.48 9.92 -7.15
CA PRO A 26 -48.38 8.79 -7.52
C PRO A 26 -48.31 7.70 -6.44
N ALA A 27 -49.48 7.21 -6.06
CA ALA A 27 -49.65 6.06 -5.18
C ALA A 27 -49.15 4.78 -5.88
N LEU A 28 -48.17 4.11 -5.28
CA LEU A 28 -47.69 2.80 -5.73
C LEU A 28 -48.50 1.68 -5.07
N ALA A 29 -49.07 0.85 -5.91
CA ALA A 29 -49.78 -0.36 -5.52
C ALA A 29 -48.83 -1.38 -4.89
N ASN A 30 -49.20 -1.92 -3.76
CA ASN A 30 -48.48 -2.92 -2.97
C ASN A 30 -48.66 -4.31 -3.65
N THR A 31 -47.62 -4.77 -4.39
CA THR A 31 -47.54 -6.17 -4.81
C THR A 31 -46.55 -6.90 -3.87
N GLY A 32 -47.11 -7.69 -2.97
CA GLY A 32 -46.37 -8.53 -2.05
C GLY A 32 -45.55 -9.58 -2.80
N THR A 33 -44.22 -9.40 -2.75
CA THR A 33 -43.25 -10.48 -3.01
C THR A 33 -42.60 -10.83 -1.68
N SER A 34 -42.75 -12.08 -1.26
CA SER A 34 -42.14 -12.66 -0.08
C SER A 34 -40.57 -12.61 -0.26
N SER A 35 -39.95 -11.66 0.40
CA SER A 35 -38.50 -11.64 0.51
C SER A 35 -38.08 -12.71 1.52
N GLN A 36 -37.33 -13.70 1.02
CA GLN A 36 -36.58 -14.62 1.85
C GLN A 36 -35.61 -13.80 2.76
N PRO A 37 -35.54 -14.08 4.07
CA PRO A 37 -34.71 -13.28 4.94
C PRO A 37 -33.22 -13.45 4.50
N ALA A 38 -32.59 -12.33 4.22
CA ALA A 38 -31.13 -12.28 4.02
C ALA A 38 -30.51 -12.89 5.28
N ALA A 39 -29.52 -13.78 5.07
CA ALA A 39 -28.75 -14.37 6.17
C ALA A 39 -28.23 -13.24 7.08
N ALA A 40 -28.57 -13.31 8.36
CA ALA A 40 -28.17 -12.31 9.35
C ALA A 40 -26.64 -12.16 9.32
N ALA A 41 -26.19 -10.91 9.17
CA ALA A 41 -24.77 -10.59 9.33
C ALA A 41 -24.29 -11.12 10.69
N PRO A 42 -23.11 -11.77 10.79
CA PRO A 42 -22.62 -12.28 12.06
C PRO A 42 -22.55 -11.15 13.09
N ALA A 43 -23.00 -11.44 14.30
CA ALA A 43 -23.05 -10.44 15.38
C ALA A 43 -21.64 -9.89 15.63
N ILE A 44 -21.47 -8.58 15.49
CA ILE A 44 -20.22 -7.83 15.60
C ILE A 44 -19.47 -8.07 16.94
N ASN A 45 -20.15 -8.61 17.94
CA ASN A 45 -19.62 -8.85 19.29
C ASN A 45 -18.73 -10.11 19.44
N GLN A 46 -18.41 -10.81 18.35
CA GLN A 46 -17.66 -12.09 18.43
C GLN A 46 -16.25 -12.03 17.82
N VAL A 47 -15.76 -10.87 17.36
CA VAL A 47 -14.38 -10.76 16.84
C VAL A 47 -13.40 -10.92 18.01
N HIS A 48 -12.61 -12.00 17.97
CA HIS A 48 -11.52 -12.20 18.94
C HIS A 48 -10.28 -11.44 18.50
N LYS A 49 -9.79 -10.54 19.34
CA LYS A 49 -8.58 -9.76 19.08
C LYS A 49 -7.38 -10.34 19.83
N GLU A 50 -6.31 -10.56 19.10
CA GLU A 50 -5.04 -11.06 19.63
C GLU A 50 -3.90 -10.18 19.18
N THR A 51 -2.94 -9.94 20.07
CA THR A 51 -1.69 -9.21 19.75
C THR A 51 -0.53 -9.93 20.40
N GLY A 52 0.64 -9.85 19.79
CA GLY A 52 1.84 -10.48 20.33
C GLY A 52 3.04 -10.25 19.42
N TYR A 53 4.05 -11.06 19.62
CA TYR A 53 5.25 -11.08 18.80
C TYR A 53 5.48 -12.49 18.26
N PHE A 54 5.89 -12.58 17.01
CA PHE A 54 6.39 -13.82 16.44
C PHE A 54 7.87 -13.66 16.04
N LYS A 55 8.62 -14.74 16.14
CA LYS A 55 9.99 -14.81 15.65
C LYS A 55 9.99 -15.02 14.14
N THR A 56 10.78 -14.21 13.43
CA THR A 56 11.02 -14.41 12.00
C THR A 56 11.94 -15.61 11.76
N THR A 57 11.98 -16.06 10.51
CA THR A 57 12.83 -17.20 10.11
C THR A 57 14.26 -16.80 9.77
N ASP A 58 14.59 -15.49 9.85
CA ASP A 58 15.94 -15.02 9.59
C ASP A 58 16.94 -15.42 10.68
N LYS A 59 18.23 -15.26 10.38
CA LYS A 59 19.31 -15.59 11.32
C LYS A 59 19.51 -14.54 12.41
N LEU A 60 18.88 -13.37 12.30
CA LEU A 60 19.01 -12.27 13.26
C LEU A 60 18.13 -12.46 14.49
N GLY A 61 17.16 -13.40 14.41
CA GLY A 61 16.21 -13.65 15.50
C GLY A 61 15.25 -12.49 15.72
N THR A 62 14.97 -11.72 14.67
CA THR A 62 14.04 -10.59 14.66
C THR A 62 12.66 -11.04 15.16
N GLN A 63 12.01 -10.19 15.92
CA GLN A 63 10.64 -10.42 16.36
C GLN A 63 9.75 -9.30 15.82
N LEU A 64 8.60 -9.68 15.25
CA LEU A 64 7.64 -8.75 14.68
C LEU A 64 6.35 -8.76 15.50
N PHE A 65 5.86 -7.57 15.76
CA PHE A 65 4.57 -7.37 16.42
C PHE A 65 3.44 -7.69 15.44
N TYR A 66 2.44 -8.44 15.90
CA TYR A 66 1.26 -8.77 15.12
C TYR A 66 -0.03 -8.38 15.82
N ARG A 67 -1.08 -8.23 15.00
CA ARG A 67 -2.48 -8.09 15.40
C ARG A 67 -3.31 -9.09 14.59
N LYS A 68 -4.17 -9.81 15.27
CA LYS A 68 -5.19 -10.68 14.64
C LYS A 68 -6.56 -10.23 15.10
N ASP A 69 -7.46 -10.09 14.17
CA ASP A 69 -8.89 -9.87 14.40
C ASP A 69 -9.62 -11.07 13.81
N ILE A 70 -9.91 -12.07 14.67
CA ILE A 70 -10.42 -13.38 14.27
C ILE A 70 -11.94 -13.39 14.34
N VAL A 71 -12.57 -13.68 13.21
CA VAL A 71 -14.00 -13.84 13.07
C VAL A 71 -14.35 -15.32 13.24
N PRO A 72 -15.26 -15.69 14.18
CA PRO A 72 -15.74 -17.07 14.29
C PRO A 72 -16.38 -17.53 12.98
N ASN A 73 -16.02 -18.73 12.51
CA ASN A 73 -16.48 -19.26 11.23
C ASN A 73 -16.25 -18.32 10.04
N ALA A 74 -15.09 -17.68 10.02
CA ALA A 74 -14.73 -16.73 8.97
C ALA A 74 -14.94 -17.31 7.57
N ARG A 75 -15.35 -16.47 6.63
CA ARG A 75 -15.51 -16.82 5.21
C ARG A 75 -14.16 -17.04 4.53
N GLY A 76 -13.12 -16.37 5.02
CA GLY A 76 -11.76 -16.39 4.55
C GLY A 76 -10.88 -15.50 5.44
N ALA A 77 -9.65 -15.28 5.04
CA ALA A 77 -8.73 -14.43 5.76
C ALA A 77 -8.09 -13.38 4.84
N VAL A 78 -7.74 -12.23 5.41
CA VAL A 78 -7.00 -11.16 4.72
C VAL A 78 -5.75 -10.83 5.53
N VAL A 79 -4.59 -10.88 4.89
CA VAL A 79 -3.32 -10.39 5.45
C VAL A 79 -3.08 -8.98 4.95
N LEU A 80 -2.84 -8.01 5.85
CA LEU A 80 -2.60 -6.61 5.52
C LEU A 80 -1.12 -6.24 5.73
N VAL A 81 -0.52 -5.62 4.73
CA VAL A 81 0.86 -5.13 4.73
C VAL A 81 0.83 -3.59 4.62
N HIS A 82 1.32 -2.93 5.66
CA HIS A 82 1.29 -1.47 5.76
C HIS A 82 2.38 -0.78 4.92
N GLY A 83 2.19 0.51 4.67
CA GLY A 83 3.10 1.37 3.91
C GLY A 83 4.32 1.87 4.70
N LEU A 84 5.12 2.68 4.02
CA LEU A 84 6.29 3.33 4.58
C LEU A 84 5.89 4.25 5.74
N MET A 85 6.67 4.26 6.80
CA MET A 85 6.48 5.04 8.03
C MET A 85 5.23 4.69 8.85
N GLU A 86 4.30 3.92 8.31
CA GLU A 86 3.08 3.47 8.96
C GLU A 86 3.32 2.30 9.93
N ASN A 87 2.23 1.78 10.45
CA ASN A 87 2.19 0.57 11.28
C ASN A 87 0.81 -0.10 11.18
N SER A 88 0.68 -1.28 11.74
CA SER A 88 -0.55 -2.09 11.66
C SER A 88 -1.79 -1.41 12.25
N SER A 89 -1.64 -0.43 13.15
CA SER A 89 -2.80 0.26 13.74
C SER A 89 -3.44 1.29 12.82
N ASN A 90 -2.75 1.77 11.79
CA ASN A 90 -3.31 2.71 10.83
C ASN A 90 -4.46 2.10 9.99
N TYR A 91 -4.63 0.77 10.05
CA TYR A 91 -5.63 0.01 9.29
C TYR A 91 -6.83 -0.48 10.13
N GLU A 92 -7.09 0.10 11.29
CA GLU A 92 -8.21 -0.33 12.16
C GLU A 92 -9.58 -0.18 11.47
N TYR A 93 -9.79 0.90 10.71
CA TYR A 93 -11.05 1.11 10.00
C TYR A 93 -11.28 0.08 8.90
N LEU A 94 -10.27 -0.16 8.06
CA LEU A 94 -10.30 -1.20 7.03
C LEU A 94 -10.48 -2.59 7.66
N THR A 95 -9.78 -2.88 8.75
CA THR A 95 -9.92 -4.14 9.49
C THR A 95 -11.34 -4.35 9.99
N LYS A 96 -11.95 -3.33 10.61
CA LYS A 96 -13.34 -3.39 11.05
C LYS A 96 -14.31 -3.69 9.89
N SER A 97 -14.08 -3.07 8.74
CA SER A 97 -14.92 -3.28 7.56
C SER A 97 -14.79 -4.72 7.03
N LEU A 98 -13.55 -5.26 6.97
CA LEU A 98 -13.28 -6.64 6.57
C LEU A 98 -13.88 -7.66 7.55
N THR A 99 -13.73 -7.42 8.86
CA THR A 99 -14.31 -8.33 9.88
C THR A 99 -15.84 -8.28 9.86
N ASN A 100 -16.45 -7.13 9.62
CA ASN A 100 -17.90 -7.01 9.41
C ASN A 100 -18.37 -7.77 8.16
N ALA A 101 -17.52 -7.88 7.13
CA ALA A 101 -17.79 -8.70 5.94
C ALA A 101 -17.51 -10.20 6.16
N GLY A 102 -17.05 -10.58 7.36
CA GLY A 102 -16.84 -11.98 7.75
C GLY A 102 -15.45 -12.54 7.46
N TYR A 103 -14.45 -11.70 7.26
CA TYR A 103 -13.05 -12.11 7.08
C TYR A 103 -12.24 -11.95 8.36
N SER A 104 -11.46 -12.97 8.72
CA SER A 104 -10.39 -12.79 9.72
C SER A 104 -9.27 -11.93 9.14
N VAL A 105 -8.70 -11.04 9.95
CA VAL A 105 -7.68 -10.10 9.49
C VAL A 105 -6.39 -10.26 10.27
N TYR A 106 -5.28 -10.40 9.55
CA TYR A 106 -3.94 -10.56 10.07
C TYR A 106 -3.11 -9.35 9.66
N ARG A 107 -2.57 -8.64 10.64
CA ARG A 107 -1.71 -7.47 10.43
C ARG A 107 -0.44 -7.62 11.27
N PHE A 108 0.64 -7.03 10.82
CA PHE A 108 1.88 -6.99 11.57
C PHE A 108 2.61 -5.66 11.30
N ASP A 109 3.47 -5.27 12.21
CA ASP A 109 4.37 -4.15 11.98
C ASP A 109 5.63 -4.66 11.29
N ASN A 110 5.94 -4.14 10.11
CA ASN A 110 7.13 -4.49 9.33
C ASN A 110 8.41 -4.24 10.15
N ARG A 111 9.50 -4.86 9.75
CA ARG A 111 10.84 -4.60 10.31
C ARG A 111 11.11 -3.10 10.40
N GLY A 112 11.69 -2.64 11.49
CA GLY A 112 12.00 -1.22 11.67
C GLY A 112 10.78 -0.30 11.82
N HIS A 113 9.57 -0.83 11.92
CA HIS A 113 8.35 -0.05 12.03
C HIS A 113 7.55 -0.37 13.31
N GLY A 114 6.73 0.57 13.71
CA GLY A 114 5.76 0.41 14.76
C GLY A 114 6.36 -0.19 16.04
N ARG A 115 5.74 -1.27 16.54
CA ARG A 115 6.18 -2.02 17.72
C ARG A 115 7.24 -3.09 17.40
N SER A 116 7.54 -3.34 16.13
CA SER A 116 8.63 -4.22 15.70
C SER A 116 10.01 -3.53 15.77
N ALA A 117 10.09 -2.33 16.33
CA ALA A 117 11.33 -1.57 16.48
C ALA A 117 11.41 -0.91 17.88
N ALA A 118 12.62 -0.47 18.23
CA ALA A 118 12.83 0.30 19.45
C ALA A 118 11.87 1.53 19.52
N PRO A 119 11.40 1.92 20.69
CA PRO A 119 11.74 1.40 22.03
C PRO A 119 10.92 0.19 22.47
N TYR A 120 10.02 -0.34 21.64
CA TYR A 120 9.06 -1.39 22.02
C TYR A 120 9.69 -2.79 22.09
N ILE A 121 10.70 -3.04 21.24
CA ILE A 121 11.44 -4.29 21.22
C ILE A 121 12.90 -4.02 20.80
N ASN A 122 13.82 -4.80 21.36
CA ASN A 122 15.24 -4.73 20.99
C ASN A 122 15.55 -5.72 19.86
N ASN A 123 15.29 -5.32 18.63
CA ASN A 123 15.70 -6.04 17.44
C ASN A 123 17.04 -5.51 16.91
N ALA A 124 17.77 -6.38 16.19
CA ALA A 124 19.00 -5.97 15.50
C ALA A 124 18.75 -4.91 14.41
N ILE A 125 17.53 -4.88 13.87
CA ILE A 125 17.11 -3.90 12.85
C ILE A 125 16.58 -2.65 13.57
N PRO A 126 17.26 -1.50 13.43
CA PRO A 126 16.81 -0.26 14.08
C PRO A 126 15.56 0.31 13.41
N ARG A 127 14.89 1.23 14.12
CA ARG A 127 13.73 1.95 13.57
C ARG A 127 14.07 2.67 12.27
N GLY A 128 13.15 2.56 11.28
CA GLY A 128 13.29 3.17 9.97
C GLY A 128 14.27 2.46 9.04
N GLN A 129 14.67 1.22 9.34
CA GLN A 129 15.62 0.43 8.58
C GLN A 129 15.00 -0.85 8.01
N PHE A 130 15.41 -1.23 6.82
CA PHE A 130 15.36 -2.57 6.29
C PHE A 130 16.78 -3.12 6.09
N ASP A 131 16.94 -4.40 6.37
CA ASP A 131 18.21 -5.11 6.21
C ASP A 131 18.30 -5.79 4.84
N ASP A 132 17.23 -6.42 4.41
CA ASP A 132 17.16 -7.19 3.17
C ASP A 132 15.69 -7.33 2.75
N TRP A 133 15.36 -6.96 1.51
CA TRP A 133 13.98 -7.06 1.00
C TRP A 133 13.42 -8.49 1.05
N TRP A 134 14.27 -9.48 0.83
CA TRP A 134 13.87 -10.89 0.92
C TRP A 134 13.39 -11.30 2.31
N ASN A 135 13.89 -10.65 3.35
CA ASN A 135 13.42 -10.89 4.70
C ASN A 135 12.00 -10.33 4.90
N ILE A 136 11.67 -9.18 4.28
CA ILE A 136 10.30 -8.64 4.28
C ILE A 136 9.32 -9.63 3.65
N GLU A 137 9.68 -10.18 2.49
CA GLU A 137 8.86 -11.15 1.77
C GLU A 137 8.71 -12.47 2.56
N SER A 138 9.77 -12.92 3.23
CA SER A 138 9.72 -14.08 4.12
C SER A 138 8.81 -13.86 5.33
N ASP A 139 8.80 -12.63 5.88
CA ASP A 139 7.92 -12.27 6.99
C ASP A 139 6.44 -12.30 6.57
N ILE A 140 6.12 -11.72 5.41
CA ILE A 140 4.79 -11.80 4.82
C ILE A 140 4.38 -13.26 4.63
N HIS A 141 5.28 -14.09 4.09
CA HIS A 141 5.03 -15.52 3.86
C HIS A 141 4.72 -16.28 5.16
N GLN A 142 5.40 -15.95 6.25
CA GLN A 142 5.15 -16.52 7.56
C GLN A 142 3.76 -16.12 8.10
N VAL A 143 3.33 -14.88 7.92
CA VAL A 143 1.99 -14.42 8.32
C VAL A 143 0.90 -15.04 7.45
N VAL A 144 1.11 -15.15 6.14
CA VAL A 144 0.21 -15.88 5.23
C VAL A 144 0.09 -17.34 5.64
N GLY A 145 1.19 -17.99 5.95
CA GLY A 145 1.19 -19.39 6.46
C GLY A 145 0.39 -19.54 7.76
N THR A 146 0.48 -18.54 8.66
CA THR A 146 -0.33 -18.50 9.89
C THR A 146 -1.81 -18.34 9.56
N ALA A 147 -2.17 -17.44 8.64
CA ALA A 147 -3.54 -17.23 8.21
C ALA A 147 -4.14 -18.52 7.60
N HIS A 148 -3.40 -19.25 6.77
CA HIS A 148 -3.83 -20.55 6.24
C HIS A 148 -4.05 -21.60 7.34
N LYS A 149 -3.10 -21.68 8.27
CA LYS A 149 -3.18 -22.66 9.38
C LYS A 149 -4.40 -22.43 10.27
N GLU A 150 -4.71 -21.17 10.54
CA GLU A 150 -5.82 -20.78 11.43
C GLU A 150 -7.18 -20.73 10.70
N ASN A 151 -7.18 -20.71 9.36
CA ASN A 151 -8.39 -20.72 8.51
C ASN A 151 -8.36 -21.90 7.53
N THR A 152 -8.18 -23.12 8.05
CA THR A 152 -8.03 -24.33 7.23
C THR A 152 -9.18 -24.50 6.24
N GLY A 153 -8.85 -24.73 4.97
CA GLY A 153 -9.81 -24.90 3.88
C GLY A 153 -10.53 -23.63 3.44
N LYS A 154 -10.11 -22.47 3.95
CA LYS A 154 -10.61 -21.17 3.54
C LYS A 154 -9.58 -20.43 2.67
N LYS A 155 -10.06 -19.54 1.83
CA LYS A 155 -9.22 -18.67 1.01
C LYS A 155 -8.52 -17.61 1.82
N VAL A 156 -7.30 -17.29 1.41
CA VAL A 156 -6.46 -16.23 2.00
C VAL A 156 -6.11 -15.20 0.94
N PHE A 157 -6.42 -13.96 1.23
CA PHE A 157 -6.12 -12.80 0.39
C PHE A 157 -5.01 -11.97 1.02
N LEU A 158 -4.23 -11.30 0.17
CA LEU A 158 -3.16 -10.41 0.60
C LEU A 158 -3.49 -9.00 0.14
N LEU A 159 -3.42 -8.01 1.04
CA LEU A 159 -3.65 -6.61 0.73
C LEU A 159 -2.47 -5.78 1.19
N GLY A 160 -1.92 -4.95 0.30
CA GLY A 160 -0.82 -4.04 0.61
C GLY A 160 -1.08 -2.61 0.16
N HIS A 161 -0.58 -1.65 0.93
CA HIS A 161 -0.65 -0.24 0.61
C HIS A 161 0.74 0.38 0.50
N SER A 162 0.98 1.23 -0.51
CA SER A 162 2.24 1.97 -0.70
C SER A 162 3.44 1.00 -0.78
N MET A 163 4.43 1.14 0.07
CA MET A 163 5.52 0.16 0.24
C MET A 163 4.97 -1.26 0.42
N GLY A 164 3.88 -1.44 1.18
CA GLY A 164 3.18 -2.72 1.29
C GLY A 164 2.55 -3.15 -0.04
N GLY A 165 2.12 -2.21 -0.90
CA GLY A 165 1.68 -2.47 -2.28
C GLY A 165 2.81 -3.03 -3.14
N ILE A 166 4.01 -2.46 -3.05
CA ILE A 166 5.22 -2.99 -3.71
C ILE A 166 5.55 -4.40 -3.18
N ALA A 167 5.43 -4.61 -1.87
CA ALA A 167 5.71 -5.90 -1.25
C ALA A 167 4.73 -7.00 -1.71
N VAL A 168 3.43 -6.73 -1.75
CA VAL A 168 2.48 -7.76 -2.22
C VAL A 168 2.64 -8.07 -3.71
N GLN A 169 3.16 -7.14 -4.50
CA GLN A 169 3.56 -7.37 -5.89
C GLN A 169 4.77 -8.29 -5.97
N SER A 170 5.84 -8.03 -5.19
CA SER A 170 6.99 -8.93 -5.05
C SER A 170 6.55 -10.31 -4.57
N TYR A 171 5.67 -10.35 -3.57
CA TYR A 171 5.15 -11.59 -2.99
C TYR A 171 4.47 -12.47 -4.02
N GLY A 172 3.61 -11.90 -4.86
CA GLY A 172 2.91 -12.64 -5.91
C GLY A 172 3.84 -13.28 -6.95
N ILE A 173 5.03 -12.69 -7.16
CA ILE A 173 6.09 -13.24 -8.00
C ILE A 173 6.86 -14.34 -7.26
N MET A 174 7.25 -14.10 -6.01
CA MET A 174 8.13 -14.99 -5.24
C MET A 174 7.43 -16.23 -4.72
N TYR A 175 6.16 -16.12 -4.38
CA TYR A 175 5.36 -17.19 -3.77
C TYR A 175 4.05 -17.44 -4.56
N PRO A 176 4.16 -17.83 -5.85
CA PRO A 176 2.97 -17.98 -6.70
C PRO A 176 2.04 -19.08 -6.15
N GLY A 177 0.74 -18.80 -6.17
CA GLY A 177 -0.30 -19.74 -5.75
C GLY A 177 -0.44 -19.94 -4.23
N THR A 178 0.24 -19.15 -3.41
CA THR A 178 0.11 -19.21 -1.94
C THR A 178 -1.00 -18.32 -1.38
N VAL A 179 -1.57 -17.46 -2.19
CA VAL A 179 -2.76 -16.67 -1.85
C VAL A 179 -3.77 -16.74 -3.00
N ASP A 180 -5.03 -16.57 -2.69
CA ASP A 180 -6.14 -16.69 -3.65
C ASP A 180 -6.38 -15.40 -4.43
N GLY A 181 -5.85 -14.28 -3.97
CA GLY A 181 -5.88 -13.01 -4.65
C GLY A 181 -5.11 -11.92 -3.92
N ILE A 182 -4.71 -10.90 -4.66
CA ILE A 182 -3.89 -9.78 -4.16
C ILE A 182 -4.61 -8.46 -4.44
N VAL A 183 -4.73 -7.62 -3.42
CA VAL A 183 -5.14 -6.22 -3.56
C VAL A 183 -3.91 -5.34 -3.34
N SER A 184 -3.49 -4.60 -4.36
CA SER A 184 -2.38 -3.65 -4.29
C SER A 184 -2.91 -2.23 -4.39
N SER A 185 -2.49 -1.35 -3.49
CA SER A 185 -2.90 0.06 -3.48
C SER A 185 -1.70 0.98 -3.39
N GLY A 186 -1.58 1.93 -4.33
CA GLY A 186 -0.54 2.96 -4.30
C GLY A 186 0.89 2.41 -4.39
N GLY A 187 1.05 1.23 -4.98
CA GLY A 187 2.35 0.60 -5.29
C GLY A 187 2.77 0.90 -6.73
N GLY A 188 3.02 -0.17 -7.50
CA GLY A 188 3.33 -0.08 -8.92
C GLY A 188 4.82 -0.08 -9.24
N THR A 189 5.16 0.27 -10.44
CA THR A 189 6.54 0.30 -10.92
C THR A 189 6.87 1.61 -11.64
N ILE A 190 8.08 2.10 -11.44
CA ILE A 190 8.57 3.33 -12.07
C ILE A 190 8.75 3.16 -13.58
N VAL A 191 9.04 1.94 -14.05
CA VAL A 191 9.46 1.67 -15.43
C VAL A 191 8.42 0.81 -16.14
N ASN A 192 8.10 1.18 -17.39
CA ASN A 192 7.36 0.30 -18.31
C ASN A 192 8.37 -0.62 -19.03
N VAL A 193 8.24 -1.94 -18.84
CA VAL A 193 9.23 -2.91 -19.32
C VAL A 193 8.95 -3.37 -20.76
N ASP A 194 7.67 -3.49 -21.17
CA ASP A 194 7.27 -4.12 -22.42
C ASP A 194 6.04 -3.48 -23.11
N GLY A 195 5.67 -2.25 -22.74
CA GLY A 195 4.52 -1.57 -23.35
C GLY A 195 4.90 -0.66 -24.53
N PRO A 196 3.97 -0.41 -25.47
CA PRO A 196 4.14 0.70 -26.39
C PRO A 196 4.31 1.98 -25.58
N ASP A 197 5.18 2.89 -26.07
CA ASP A 197 5.38 4.22 -25.46
C ASP A 197 4.03 4.88 -25.15
N THR A 198 3.54 4.66 -23.94
CA THR A 198 2.47 5.50 -23.40
C THR A 198 3.15 6.78 -22.96
N GLU A 199 2.71 7.91 -23.48
CA GLU A 199 3.27 9.23 -23.18
C GLU A 199 3.52 9.35 -21.67
N GLY A 200 4.78 9.40 -21.28
CA GLY A 200 5.25 9.60 -19.90
C GLY A 200 5.86 8.41 -19.17
N ALA A 201 5.87 7.17 -19.73
CA ALA A 201 6.23 5.97 -18.96
C ALA A 201 7.60 5.36 -19.28
N THR A 202 8.33 5.83 -20.28
CA THR A 202 9.32 5.01 -20.98
C THR A 202 10.77 5.24 -20.64
N THR A 203 11.07 6.23 -19.90
CA THR A 203 12.48 6.46 -19.52
C THR A 203 12.53 6.99 -18.08
N ILE A 204 13.43 6.48 -17.28
CA ILE A 204 13.86 7.21 -16.07
C ILE A 204 14.44 8.53 -16.58
N THR A 205 13.58 9.50 -16.82
CA THR A 205 14.00 10.85 -17.13
C THR A 205 14.43 11.51 -15.83
N PRO A 206 15.35 12.49 -15.89
CA PRO A 206 15.65 13.34 -14.75
C PRO A 206 14.39 13.92 -14.09
N ASP A 207 13.27 14.04 -14.80
CA ASP A 207 12.02 14.57 -14.28
C ASP A 207 11.21 13.52 -13.50
N ASN A 208 11.23 12.25 -13.89
CA ASN A 208 10.58 11.15 -13.14
C ASN A 208 11.37 10.82 -11.86
N LEU A 209 12.70 10.79 -11.96
CA LEU A 209 13.59 10.74 -10.80
C LEU A 209 13.47 12.02 -9.94
N ASN A 210 13.23 13.16 -10.56
CA ASN A 210 13.06 14.43 -9.90
C ASN A 210 11.79 14.53 -9.07
N PHE A 211 10.70 13.80 -9.35
CA PHE A 211 9.55 13.83 -8.46
C PHE A 211 9.91 13.17 -7.12
N PHE A 212 10.49 11.98 -7.13
CA PHE A 212 11.00 11.33 -5.92
C PHE A 212 12.15 12.13 -5.29
N ALA A 213 13.08 12.64 -6.09
CA ALA A 213 14.19 13.46 -5.63
C ALA A 213 13.77 14.85 -5.16
N ARG A 214 12.80 15.50 -5.79
CA ARG A 214 12.31 16.83 -5.37
C ARG A 214 11.45 16.77 -4.13
N HIS A 215 10.70 15.66 -3.91
CA HIS A 215 9.76 15.55 -2.81
C HIS A 215 10.29 14.63 -1.70
N ALA A 216 11.03 13.59 -2.05
CA ALA A 216 11.53 12.62 -1.09
C ALA A 216 13.01 12.80 -0.70
N LEU A 217 13.85 13.43 -1.54
CA LEU A 217 15.29 13.39 -1.36
C LEU A 217 16.03 14.71 -1.63
N PRO A 218 15.57 15.89 -1.14
CA PRO A 218 16.35 17.13 -1.37
C PRO A 218 17.80 17.04 -0.90
N GLN A 219 18.11 16.09 -0.01
CA GLN A 219 19.44 15.92 0.58
C GLN A 219 20.23 14.75 -0.04
N ILE A 220 19.58 13.69 -0.54
CA ILE A 220 20.29 12.60 -1.22
C ILE A 220 20.79 13.01 -2.60
N SER A 221 20.06 13.87 -3.30
CA SER A 221 20.53 14.43 -4.58
C SER A 221 21.83 15.21 -4.47
N GLN A 222 22.15 15.70 -3.26
CA GLN A 222 23.43 16.34 -2.96
C GLN A 222 24.53 15.35 -2.57
N LEU A 223 24.16 14.14 -2.09
CA LEU A 223 25.12 13.13 -1.63
C LEU A 223 25.47 12.10 -2.70
N LEU A 224 24.60 11.86 -3.69
CA LEU A 224 24.84 10.94 -4.78
C LEU A 224 24.74 11.69 -6.12
N PRO A 225 25.86 11.91 -6.84
CA PRO A 225 25.79 12.46 -8.19
C PRO A 225 24.84 11.65 -9.05
N MET A 226 23.87 12.30 -9.69
CA MET A 226 22.83 11.68 -10.54
C MET A 226 23.40 10.70 -11.58
N ALA A 227 24.65 10.93 -12.05
CA ALA A 227 25.35 10.02 -12.95
C ALA A 227 25.69 8.65 -12.31
N GLN A 228 25.78 8.56 -10.99
CA GLN A 228 26.01 7.27 -10.31
C GLN A 228 24.71 6.49 -10.12
N LEU A 229 23.56 7.16 -9.90
CA LEU A 229 22.25 6.50 -9.86
C LEU A 229 21.85 5.92 -11.23
N THR A 230 22.11 6.65 -12.31
CA THR A 230 21.81 6.15 -13.68
C THR A 230 22.80 5.08 -14.13
N SER A 231 24.08 5.15 -13.76
CA SER A 231 25.07 4.09 -14.05
C SER A 231 24.90 2.88 -13.13
N PHE A 232 24.47 3.07 -11.91
CA PHE A 232 24.08 2.03 -10.96
C PHE A 232 22.88 1.26 -11.49
N ASN A 233 21.83 1.96 -11.92
CA ASN A 233 20.65 1.34 -12.53
C ASN A 233 20.98 0.53 -13.80
N GLY A 234 21.85 1.04 -14.68
CA GLY A 234 22.21 0.35 -15.93
C GLY A 234 23.05 -0.91 -15.74
N ARG A 235 23.93 -0.97 -14.73
CA ARG A 235 24.71 -2.17 -14.38
C ARG A 235 23.88 -3.17 -13.57
N LEU A 236 23.17 -2.73 -12.57
CA LEU A 236 22.28 -3.56 -11.77
C LEU A 236 21.24 -4.23 -12.66
N VAL A 237 20.59 -3.48 -13.55
CA VAL A 237 19.62 -4.04 -14.49
C VAL A 237 20.25 -5.15 -15.33
N LYS A 238 21.48 -4.99 -15.86
CA LYS A 238 22.14 -6.03 -16.66
C LYS A 238 22.52 -7.28 -15.87
N ASP A 239 22.89 -7.13 -14.62
CA ASP A 239 23.29 -8.27 -13.76
C ASP A 239 22.07 -8.94 -13.14
N PHE A 240 21.02 -8.20 -12.84
CA PHE A 240 19.70 -8.70 -12.43
C PHE A 240 19.06 -9.54 -13.55
N VAL A 241 19.10 -9.09 -14.81
CA VAL A 241 18.52 -9.81 -15.95
C VAL A 241 19.08 -11.24 -16.08
N LYS A 242 20.32 -11.48 -15.64
CA LYS A 242 20.95 -12.80 -15.74
C LYS A 242 20.51 -13.78 -14.64
N ASN A 243 20.22 -13.30 -13.44
CA ASN A 243 19.71 -14.12 -12.36
C ASN A 243 19.03 -13.28 -11.27
N PRO A 244 17.76 -12.88 -11.46
CA PRO A 244 17.03 -12.00 -10.54
C PRO A 244 16.87 -12.59 -9.13
N LYS A 245 16.91 -13.90 -8.99
CA LYS A 245 16.85 -14.59 -7.68
C LYS A 245 18.19 -14.63 -6.94
N ALA A 246 19.30 -14.32 -7.60
CA ALA A 246 20.63 -14.40 -7.02
C ALA A 246 21.12 -13.06 -6.43
N ILE A 247 20.48 -11.97 -6.73
CA ILE A 247 20.94 -10.65 -6.28
C ILE A 247 20.25 -10.29 -4.95
N ARG A 248 20.78 -10.87 -3.89
CA ARG A 248 20.62 -10.30 -2.56
C ARG A 248 21.60 -9.15 -2.42
N MET A 249 21.09 -7.96 -2.28
CA MET A 249 21.85 -6.77 -1.92
C MET A 249 21.37 -6.32 -0.54
N PRO A 250 21.90 -6.92 0.54
CA PRO A 250 21.59 -6.43 1.88
C PRO A 250 22.09 -4.99 2.01
N SER A 251 21.40 -4.22 2.82
CA SER A 251 21.83 -2.84 3.13
C SER A 251 23.26 -2.84 3.66
N GLY A 252 24.06 -1.92 3.15
CA GLY A 252 25.43 -1.77 3.60
C GLY A 252 25.51 -1.38 5.09
N PRO A 253 26.66 -1.62 5.76
CA PRO A 253 26.80 -1.33 7.18
C PRO A 253 26.61 0.14 7.54
N LEU A 254 26.91 1.08 6.63
CA LEU A 254 26.69 2.51 6.83
C LEU A 254 25.24 2.94 6.54
N SER A 255 24.46 2.14 5.85
CA SER A 255 23.09 2.49 5.47
C SER A 255 22.15 2.60 6.67
N ALA A 256 22.47 1.93 7.78
CA ALA A 256 21.74 2.04 9.03
C ALA A 256 22.03 3.33 9.80
N ASP A 257 23.16 3.97 9.57
CA ASP A 257 23.58 5.18 10.28
C ASP A 257 23.13 6.47 9.58
N ILE A 258 22.86 6.41 8.27
CA ILE A 258 22.41 7.56 7.49
C ILE A 258 20.89 7.71 7.67
N ILE A 259 20.51 8.77 8.39
CA ILE A 259 19.11 9.10 8.69
C ILE A 259 18.61 10.15 7.71
N LEU A 260 17.49 9.85 7.11
CA LEU A 260 16.76 10.75 6.22
C LEU A 260 15.49 11.24 6.94
N PRO A 261 15.17 12.54 6.88
CA PRO A 261 13.95 13.04 7.48
C PRO A 261 12.74 12.40 6.83
N GLY A 262 11.75 12.05 7.64
CA GLY A 262 10.41 11.72 7.15
C GLY A 262 9.70 12.96 6.63
N TYR A 263 8.58 12.76 5.97
CA TYR A 263 7.77 13.85 5.44
C TYR A 263 6.54 14.07 6.29
N PRO A 264 6.15 15.32 6.53
CA PRO A 264 4.78 15.62 6.86
C PRO A 264 3.90 15.06 5.73
N PRO A 265 2.78 14.41 6.03
CA PRO A 265 1.98 13.68 5.06
C PRO A 265 1.16 14.58 4.12
N TYR A 266 1.80 15.60 3.54
CA TYR A 266 1.19 16.43 2.50
C TYR A 266 1.05 15.63 1.21
N GLY A 267 -0.18 15.60 0.66
CA GLY A 267 -0.48 14.86 -0.57
C GLY A 267 -0.75 13.36 -0.35
N LEU A 268 -0.75 12.89 0.91
CA LEU A 268 -1.07 11.50 1.23
C LEU A 268 -2.58 11.25 1.34
N CYS A 269 -3.30 12.19 1.97
CA CYS A 269 -4.74 12.09 2.18
C CYS A 269 -5.36 13.48 2.11
N SER A 270 -6.56 13.60 1.54
CA SER A 270 -7.28 14.87 1.48
C SER A 270 -7.83 15.31 2.84
N ASP A 271 -8.09 14.34 3.75
CA ASP A 271 -8.54 14.63 5.10
C ASP A 271 -7.38 15.17 5.98
N PRO A 272 -7.42 16.45 6.39
CA PRO A 272 -6.38 17.03 7.21
C PRO A 272 -6.31 16.42 8.62
N ALA A 273 -7.41 15.85 9.14
CA ALA A 273 -7.42 15.20 10.44
C ALA A 273 -6.60 13.91 10.41
N VAL A 274 -6.74 13.08 9.36
CA VAL A 274 -5.94 11.87 9.17
C VAL A 274 -4.45 12.21 9.08
N ARG A 275 -4.10 13.21 8.28
CA ARG A 275 -2.70 13.67 8.16
C ARG A 275 -2.12 14.12 9.49
N PHE A 276 -2.91 14.91 10.25
CA PHE A 276 -2.48 15.40 11.56
C PHE A 276 -2.31 14.25 12.57
N ASP A 277 -3.24 13.30 12.58
CA ASP A 277 -3.22 12.18 13.51
C ASP A 277 -2.02 11.26 13.24
N HIS A 278 -1.72 10.94 11.99
CA HIS A 278 -0.54 10.13 11.64
C HIS A 278 0.75 10.81 12.07
N TRP A 279 0.92 12.10 11.75
CA TRP A 279 2.18 12.80 12.01
C TRP A 279 2.36 13.25 13.45
N HIS A 280 1.29 13.67 14.15
CA HIS A 280 1.42 14.31 15.44
C HIS A 280 0.93 13.46 16.61
N ARG A 281 0.03 12.51 16.38
CA ARG A 281 -0.62 11.75 17.44
C ARG A 281 -0.28 10.28 17.46
N ASP A 282 0.16 9.70 16.35
CA ASP A 282 0.56 8.29 16.33
C ASP A 282 2.01 8.14 16.81
N PRO A 283 2.24 7.62 18.02
CA PRO A 283 3.60 7.44 18.56
C PRO A 283 4.36 6.30 17.87
N LEU A 284 3.67 5.51 17.03
CA LEU A 284 4.25 4.40 16.28
C LEU A 284 4.70 4.81 14.88
N TYR A 285 4.27 5.98 14.42
CA TYR A 285 4.64 6.52 13.11
C TYR A 285 6.14 6.83 13.05
N ASN A 286 6.79 6.45 11.95
CA ASN A 286 8.22 6.73 11.75
C ASN A 286 8.39 8.15 11.19
N HIS A 287 8.96 9.07 11.98
CA HIS A 287 9.26 10.44 11.53
C HIS A 287 10.55 10.56 10.72
N TYR A 288 11.24 9.45 10.53
CA TYR A 288 12.45 9.36 9.72
C TYR A 288 12.57 7.96 9.12
N MET A 289 13.37 7.86 8.10
CA MET A 289 13.81 6.60 7.51
C MET A 289 15.33 6.56 7.46
N ARG A 290 15.89 5.37 7.33
CA ARG A 290 17.32 5.18 7.13
C ARG A 290 17.60 4.86 5.68
N LEU A 291 18.81 5.15 5.22
CA LEU A 291 19.19 4.94 3.82
C LEU A 291 18.94 3.49 3.36
N GLY A 292 19.21 2.52 4.23
CA GLY A 292 19.02 1.11 3.90
C GLY A 292 17.57 0.73 3.58
N LEU A 293 16.58 1.41 4.18
CA LEU A 293 15.19 1.21 3.80
C LEU A 293 14.94 1.67 2.36
N VAL A 294 15.46 2.84 1.98
CA VAL A 294 15.32 3.39 0.62
C VAL A 294 16.04 2.51 -0.41
N GLU A 295 17.23 2.01 -0.06
CA GLU A 295 17.99 1.05 -0.89
C GLU A 295 17.17 -0.22 -1.14
N GLN A 296 16.53 -0.77 -0.10
CA GLN A 296 15.74 -1.99 -0.21
C GLN A 296 14.43 -1.79 -0.98
N MET A 297 13.81 -0.62 -0.90
CA MET A 297 12.69 -0.28 -1.78
C MET A 297 13.14 -0.25 -3.25
N GLY A 298 14.32 0.31 -3.54
CA GLY A 298 14.90 0.29 -4.89
C GLY A 298 15.18 -1.14 -5.39
N VAL A 299 15.62 -2.04 -4.51
CA VAL A 299 15.78 -3.47 -4.82
C VAL A 299 14.44 -4.11 -5.15
N ALA A 300 13.39 -3.82 -4.38
CA ALA A 300 12.03 -4.31 -4.61
C ALA A 300 11.49 -3.87 -5.98
N GLU A 301 11.60 -2.58 -6.27
CA GLU A 301 11.16 -2.00 -7.55
C GLU A 301 11.87 -2.65 -8.73
N ALA A 302 13.20 -2.79 -8.67
CA ALA A 302 13.96 -3.45 -9.71
C ALA A 302 13.53 -4.93 -9.88
N TYR A 303 13.33 -5.64 -8.77
CA TYR A 303 12.85 -7.02 -8.80
C TYR A 303 11.49 -7.14 -9.45
N ASN A 304 10.52 -6.29 -9.07
CA ASN A 304 9.16 -6.29 -9.61
C ASN A 304 9.16 -6.01 -11.12
N VAL A 305 9.86 -4.97 -11.54
CA VAL A 305 9.98 -4.61 -12.97
C VAL A 305 10.49 -5.79 -13.79
N MET A 306 11.55 -6.44 -13.33
CA MET A 306 12.22 -7.49 -14.09
C MET A 306 11.47 -8.82 -14.12
N ASN A 307 10.65 -9.07 -13.12
CA ASN A 307 9.93 -10.32 -12.96
C ASN A 307 8.40 -10.16 -13.06
N ALA A 308 7.91 -9.00 -13.50
CA ALA A 308 6.47 -8.73 -13.64
C ALA A 308 5.73 -9.80 -14.45
N HIS A 309 6.38 -10.37 -15.48
CA HIS A 309 5.84 -11.42 -16.32
C HIS A 309 5.57 -12.75 -15.56
N ASP A 310 6.17 -12.93 -14.39
CA ASP A 310 5.92 -14.10 -13.51
C ASP A 310 4.76 -13.88 -12.54
N PHE A 311 4.24 -12.66 -12.43
CA PHE A 311 3.07 -12.38 -11.61
C PHE A 311 1.80 -12.86 -12.28
N LYS A 312 1.13 -13.87 -11.67
CA LYS A 312 -0.05 -14.54 -12.23
C LYS A 312 -1.25 -14.59 -11.28
N ALA A 313 -1.10 -14.10 -10.05
CA ALA A 313 -2.19 -14.10 -9.08
C ALA A 313 -3.37 -13.24 -9.55
N PRO A 314 -4.63 -13.64 -9.26
CA PRO A 314 -5.76 -12.73 -9.38
C PRO A 314 -5.45 -11.42 -8.64
N THR A 315 -5.67 -10.28 -9.26
CA THR A 315 -5.27 -9.01 -8.64
C THR A 315 -6.22 -7.86 -8.91
N LEU A 316 -6.49 -7.10 -7.85
CA LEU A 316 -7.10 -5.77 -7.89
C LEU A 316 -6.05 -4.73 -7.57
N ILE A 317 -5.82 -3.80 -8.48
CA ILE A 317 -4.93 -2.67 -8.33
C ILE A 317 -5.78 -1.42 -8.12
N MET A 318 -5.48 -0.63 -7.09
CA MET A 318 -6.25 0.55 -6.71
C MET A 318 -5.31 1.73 -6.48
N HIS A 319 -5.59 2.89 -7.07
CA HIS A 319 -4.74 4.07 -6.94
C HIS A 319 -5.57 5.37 -6.93
N GLY A 320 -5.15 6.36 -6.15
CA GLY A 320 -5.72 7.70 -6.21
C GLY A 320 -5.08 8.52 -7.34
N GLU A 321 -5.88 9.13 -8.21
CA GLU A 321 -5.34 9.93 -9.33
C GLU A 321 -4.54 11.14 -8.87
N ASN A 322 -4.90 11.72 -7.71
CA ASN A 322 -4.22 12.88 -7.13
C ASN A 322 -3.16 12.49 -6.10
N ASP A 323 -2.63 11.26 -6.17
CA ASP A 323 -1.55 10.80 -5.31
C ASP A 323 -0.35 11.75 -5.42
N GLY A 324 -0.02 12.40 -4.29
CA GLY A 324 1.07 13.36 -4.22
C GLY A 324 2.43 12.74 -3.90
N LEU A 325 2.48 11.43 -3.65
CA LEU A 325 3.70 10.71 -3.28
C LEU A 325 4.13 9.72 -4.37
N VAL A 326 3.22 8.85 -4.81
CA VAL A 326 3.45 7.83 -5.82
C VAL A 326 2.58 8.14 -7.03
N PRO A 327 3.15 8.50 -8.18
CA PRO A 327 2.35 8.79 -9.37
C PRO A 327 1.48 7.60 -9.79
N SER A 328 0.21 7.85 -10.08
CA SER A 328 -0.77 6.79 -10.37
C SER A 328 -0.40 5.95 -11.61
N TYR A 329 0.40 6.48 -12.52
CA TYR A 329 0.89 5.73 -13.68
C TYR A 329 1.84 4.57 -13.30
N PHE A 330 2.42 4.54 -12.09
CA PHE A 330 3.23 3.40 -11.62
C PHE A 330 2.39 2.13 -11.55
N ASP A 331 1.16 2.22 -11.05
CA ASP A 331 0.24 1.09 -11.02
C ASP A 331 -0.31 0.74 -12.42
N VAL A 332 -0.42 1.72 -13.33
CA VAL A 332 -0.72 1.45 -14.75
C VAL A 332 0.41 0.67 -15.42
N ASN A 333 1.68 1.05 -15.16
CA ASN A 333 2.84 0.33 -15.66
C ASN A 333 2.85 -1.12 -15.14
N TRP A 334 2.62 -1.30 -13.83
CA TRP A 334 2.51 -2.61 -13.22
C TRP A 334 1.41 -3.45 -13.85
N TYR A 335 0.20 -2.88 -13.97
CA TYR A 335 -0.92 -3.55 -14.62
C TYR A 335 -0.58 -4.03 -16.04
N ASN A 336 0.11 -3.22 -16.81
CA ASN A 336 0.49 -3.57 -18.18
C ASN A 336 1.59 -4.65 -18.23
N ALA A 337 2.52 -4.65 -17.28
CA ALA A 337 3.66 -5.56 -17.25
C ALA A 337 3.32 -6.99 -16.79
N ILE A 338 2.34 -7.14 -15.89
CA ILE A 338 1.99 -8.46 -15.34
C ILE A 338 1.18 -9.32 -16.30
N THR A 339 1.36 -10.64 -16.20
CA THR A 339 0.68 -11.63 -17.06
C THR A 339 -0.53 -12.29 -16.39
N SER A 340 -0.96 -11.83 -15.24
CA SER A 340 -2.20 -12.29 -14.62
C SER A 340 -3.37 -12.19 -15.61
N LYS A 341 -4.14 -13.26 -15.75
CA LYS A 341 -5.35 -13.30 -16.61
C LYS A 341 -6.57 -12.71 -15.92
N ASP A 342 -6.52 -12.59 -14.61
CA ASP A 342 -7.56 -12.04 -13.75
C ASP A 342 -6.99 -10.82 -13.04
N LYS A 343 -6.97 -9.70 -13.73
CA LYS A 343 -6.44 -8.43 -13.24
C LYS A 343 -7.40 -7.28 -13.52
N LYS A 344 -7.54 -6.41 -12.53
CA LYS A 344 -8.35 -5.20 -12.62
C LYS A 344 -7.58 -4.02 -12.03
N ILE A 345 -7.65 -2.87 -12.68
CA ILE A 345 -7.14 -1.61 -12.15
C ILE A 345 -8.28 -0.61 -11.98
N ILE A 346 -8.26 0.15 -10.88
CA ILE A 346 -9.20 1.24 -10.60
C ILE A 346 -8.38 2.45 -10.17
N GLN A 347 -8.46 3.51 -10.95
CA GLN A 347 -7.94 4.82 -10.58
C GLN A 347 -9.09 5.64 -9.98
N TRP A 348 -8.89 6.12 -8.75
CA TRP A 348 -9.91 6.86 -8.00
C TRP A 348 -9.75 8.36 -8.24
N HIS A 349 -10.68 8.92 -9.00
CA HIS A 349 -10.67 10.34 -9.33
C HIS A 349 -10.71 11.22 -8.07
N GLY A 350 -9.79 12.17 -7.98
CA GLY A 350 -9.72 13.14 -6.89
C GLY A 350 -9.10 12.61 -5.58
N LEU A 351 -8.88 11.30 -5.44
CA LEU A 351 -8.28 10.74 -4.23
C LEU A 351 -6.74 10.82 -4.28
N MET A 352 -6.14 10.92 -3.11
CA MET A 352 -4.69 10.97 -2.91
C MET A 352 -4.13 9.56 -2.65
N HIS A 353 -2.96 9.48 -2.00
CA HIS A 353 -2.22 8.24 -1.77
C HIS A 353 -2.97 7.25 -0.87
N GLU A 354 -3.44 7.71 0.27
CA GLU A 354 -4.09 6.86 1.29
C GLU A 354 -5.59 6.69 1.00
N ILE A 355 -5.94 6.04 -0.11
CA ILE A 355 -7.35 5.91 -0.54
C ILE A 355 -8.26 5.26 0.49
N PHE A 356 -7.73 4.42 1.39
CA PHE A 356 -8.47 3.78 2.49
C PHE A 356 -8.74 4.71 3.68
N ASN A 357 -8.16 5.91 3.68
CA ASN A 357 -8.31 6.93 4.72
C ASN A 357 -9.02 8.19 4.21
N GLU A 358 -9.29 8.28 2.91
CA GLU A 358 -10.00 9.39 2.29
C GLU A 358 -11.45 9.55 2.82
N PRO A 359 -12.08 10.72 2.70
CA PRO A 359 -13.48 10.90 3.10
C PRO A 359 -14.44 9.89 2.43
N THR A 360 -14.12 9.41 1.24
CA THR A 360 -14.90 8.41 0.49
C THR A 360 -14.43 6.97 0.70
N LYS A 361 -13.62 6.72 1.74
CA LYS A 361 -13.04 5.40 2.05
C LYS A 361 -14.03 4.24 2.08
N ASP A 362 -15.29 4.49 2.49
CA ASP A 362 -16.30 3.43 2.54
C ASP A 362 -16.56 2.82 1.17
N GLN A 363 -16.61 3.65 0.12
CA GLN A 363 -16.76 3.17 -1.25
C GLN A 363 -15.53 2.43 -1.73
N VAL A 364 -14.34 2.94 -1.41
CA VAL A 364 -13.05 2.32 -1.74
C VAL A 364 -12.95 0.93 -1.09
N ILE A 365 -13.21 0.87 0.22
CA ILE A 365 -13.15 -0.37 1.02
C ILE A 365 -14.20 -1.37 0.52
N LYS A 366 -15.43 -0.89 0.27
CA LYS A 366 -16.48 -1.74 -0.30
C LYS A 366 -16.05 -2.36 -1.62
N THR A 367 -15.40 -1.60 -2.48
CA THR A 367 -14.91 -2.10 -3.78
C THR A 367 -13.86 -3.21 -3.60
N ALA A 368 -12.94 -3.05 -2.65
CA ALA A 368 -11.98 -4.09 -2.33
C ALA A 368 -12.66 -5.35 -1.76
N ILE A 369 -13.63 -5.18 -0.85
CA ILE A 369 -14.40 -6.29 -0.27
C ILE A 369 -15.23 -6.99 -1.34
N ASP A 370 -15.95 -6.27 -2.19
CA ASP A 370 -16.73 -6.86 -3.29
C ASP A 370 -15.87 -7.69 -4.23
N TRP A 371 -14.64 -7.24 -4.51
CA TRP A 371 -13.69 -7.99 -5.31
C TRP A 371 -13.23 -9.27 -4.59
N ILE A 372 -12.86 -9.17 -3.30
CA ILE A 372 -12.50 -10.33 -2.47
C ILE A 372 -13.66 -11.32 -2.43
N ASP A 373 -14.90 -10.87 -2.22
CA ASP A 373 -16.12 -11.69 -2.19
C ASP A 373 -16.34 -12.44 -3.52
N ALA A 374 -16.08 -11.77 -4.64
CA ALA A 374 -16.22 -12.39 -5.95
C ALA A 374 -15.21 -13.54 -6.15
N HIS A 375 -14.01 -13.44 -5.53
CA HIS A 375 -12.93 -14.42 -5.60
C HIS A 375 -12.98 -15.46 -4.46
N ASN A 376 -13.86 -15.29 -3.48
CA ASN A 376 -14.02 -16.18 -2.34
C ASN A 376 -15.08 -17.29 -2.53
N LYS A 377 -15.42 -17.57 -3.77
CA LYS A 377 -16.43 -18.61 -4.12
C LYS A 377 -15.80 -19.99 -4.14
#